data_f8ab72a5dd9498f7f3fec4b9509ac1b2
#
_entry.id   f8ab72a5dd9498f7f3fec4b9509ac1b2
#
_cell.length_a   1.000
_cell.length_b   1.000
_cell.length_c   1.000
_cell.angle_alpha   90.00
_cell.angle_beta   90.00
_cell.angle_gamma   90.00
#
_symmetry.space_group_name_H-M   'P 1'
#
loop_
_entity.id
_entity.type
_entity.pdbx_description
1 polymer ?
#
loop_
_entity_poly.entity_id
_entity_poly.type
_entity_poly.pdbx_seq_one_letter_code
_entity_poly.pdbx_strand_id
1 'polypeptide(L)'
;DKWWGKGFTEWTNVGKAKPLFKGHYQPRVPADLGYYDLRMPEVREAQAEMARAAGIEGFCYWHYWFGNGKKLLERPFQEVLLSGKPDFPFCLGWANHSWTNKSWEVGTKKVKEATLMEMIYNKEEYIKHFYEVLPAFKDKRYIQVDGKPLFLVFRPLEIPNPREFIELWQAMAQENGLKGIYFVGIAYNMLPQDWTLKNIILKNIADKSALYYKAVLNAGYDAVNSRGYHRADYYCRSLKEVLWRSICMRLFKYTPVSRCEQKNINKYLYVKEDRWENVFPTLLPNWDRTARSGARARVYTGSTPEVFSEQLKSVVDLLSDKEDEHKITFLMSWNEWAEGNYVEPDLKYGHGFLDVLKKIV
;
A
#
# COMPACT_ATOMS: atom_id res chain seq x y z
N ASP A 1 9.00 20.79 -0.89
CA ASP A 1 10.01 21.85 -0.68
C ASP A 1 10.25 22.19 0.78
N LYS A 2 9.19 22.27 1.60
CA LYS A 2 9.28 22.70 3.01
C LYS A 2 10.22 21.85 3.87
N TRP A 3 10.27 20.54 3.64
CA TRP A 3 11.01 19.61 4.52
C TRP A 3 12.28 19.03 3.90
N TRP A 4 12.35 18.90 2.58
CA TRP A 4 13.45 18.22 1.86
C TRP A 4 14.14 19.07 0.81
N GLY A 5 13.84 20.37 0.78
CA GLY A 5 14.44 21.34 -0.15
C GLY A 5 13.69 21.48 -1.46
N LYS A 6 14.02 22.55 -2.18
CA LYS A 6 13.38 22.93 -3.43
C LYS A 6 13.60 21.85 -4.51
N GLY A 7 12.53 21.47 -5.19
CA GLY A 7 12.58 20.50 -6.30
C GLY A 7 12.68 19.04 -5.87
N PHE A 8 12.60 18.73 -4.57
CA PHE A 8 12.60 17.36 -4.10
C PHE A 8 11.34 16.62 -4.58
N THR A 9 11.54 15.43 -5.15
CA THR A 9 10.52 14.42 -5.45
C THR A 9 11.04 13.05 -5.01
N GLU A 10 10.19 12.04 -4.95
CA GLU A 10 10.62 10.66 -4.70
C GLU A 10 11.64 10.15 -5.74
N TRP A 11 11.59 10.67 -6.97
CA TRP A 11 12.61 10.39 -8.00
C TRP A 11 14.01 10.78 -7.58
N THR A 12 14.16 11.80 -6.71
CA THR A 12 15.45 12.18 -6.12
C THR A 12 16.08 11.02 -5.35
N ASN A 13 15.28 10.27 -4.61
CA ASN A 13 15.74 9.10 -3.85
C ASN A 13 15.99 7.91 -4.79
N VAL A 14 15.07 7.65 -5.71
CA VAL A 14 15.18 6.55 -6.68
C VAL A 14 16.44 6.70 -7.54
N GLY A 15 16.66 7.88 -8.13
CA GLY A 15 17.82 8.12 -9.01
C GLY A 15 19.18 8.14 -8.29
N LYS A 16 19.20 8.44 -6.96
CA LYS A 16 20.42 8.39 -6.14
C LYS A 16 20.70 7.02 -5.52
N ALA A 17 19.76 6.07 -5.64
CA ALA A 17 19.92 4.76 -5.03
C ALA A 17 21.14 4.03 -5.60
N LYS A 18 21.83 3.28 -4.74
CA LYS A 18 23.02 2.51 -5.11
C LYS A 18 22.88 1.06 -4.64
N PRO A 19 23.50 0.10 -5.35
CA PRO A 19 23.59 -1.26 -4.86
C PRO A 19 24.25 -1.31 -3.49
N LEU A 20 23.59 -1.97 -2.52
CA LEU A 20 24.09 -2.12 -1.13
C LEU A 20 24.67 -3.52 -0.85
N PHE A 21 24.56 -4.44 -1.81
CA PHE A 21 25.14 -5.79 -1.76
C PHE A 21 25.28 -6.36 -3.18
N LYS A 22 26.05 -7.42 -3.33
CA LYS A 22 26.29 -8.06 -4.64
C LYS A 22 24.98 -8.57 -5.24
N GLY A 23 24.69 -8.16 -6.50
CA GLY A 23 23.46 -8.52 -7.20
C GLY A 23 22.23 -7.69 -6.84
N HIS A 24 22.38 -6.65 -6.02
CA HIS A 24 21.30 -5.73 -5.72
C HIS A 24 20.96 -4.83 -6.91
N TYR A 25 19.70 -4.89 -7.37
CA TYR A 25 19.22 -4.08 -8.47
C TYR A 25 18.84 -2.68 -8.00
N GLN A 26 19.76 -1.75 -8.13
CA GLN A 26 19.56 -0.30 -7.91
C GLN A 26 20.55 0.48 -8.80
N PRO A 27 20.20 1.69 -9.27
CA PRO A 27 18.86 2.30 -9.18
C PRO A 27 17.84 1.56 -10.05
N ARG A 28 16.57 1.64 -9.67
CA ARG A 28 15.45 1.18 -10.49
C ARG A 28 15.04 2.29 -11.43
N VAL A 29 14.97 2.02 -12.71
CA VAL A 29 14.73 3.06 -13.72
C VAL A 29 13.47 2.70 -14.51
N PRO A 30 12.48 3.61 -14.56
CA PRO A 30 11.32 3.44 -15.43
C PRO A 30 11.71 3.31 -16.89
N ALA A 31 11.09 2.39 -17.63
CA ALA A 31 11.37 2.18 -19.04
C ALA A 31 10.54 3.10 -19.94
N ASP A 32 9.21 3.06 -19.82
CA ASP A 32 8.30 3.69 -20.77
C ASP A 32 8.09 5.19 -20.51
N LEU A 33 7.87 5.58 -19.26
CA LEU A 33 7.51 6.94 -18.89
C LEU A 33 8.67 7.77 -18.33
N GLY A 34 9.84 7.15 -18.14
CA GLY A 34 10.97 7.81 -17.49
C GLY A 34 10.62 8.27 -16.07
N TYR A 35 11.33 9.28 -15.58
CA TYR A 35 11.05 9.94 -14.29
C TYR A 35 9.94 10.98 -14.48
N TYR A 36 8.72 10.52 -14.54
CA TYR A 36 7.56 11.31 -14.90
C TYR A 36 7.05 12.23 -13.78
N ASP A 37 6.16 13.13 -14.16
CA ASP A 37 5.39 14.00 -13.25
C ASP A 37 3.89 13.69 -13.37
N LEU A 38 3.27 13.24 -12.29
CA LEU A 38 1.84 12.91 -12.25
C LEU A 38 0.91 14.13 -12.47
N ARG A 39 1.45 15.35 -12.47
CA ARG A 39 0.70 16.55 -12.85
C ARG A 39 0.44 16.63 -14.36
N MET A 40 1.21 15.91 -15.16
CA MET A 40 1.04 15.84 -16.61
C MET A 40 -0.14 14.90 -16.96
N PRO A 41 -1.18 15.37 -17.65
CA PRO A 41 -2.33 14.53 -18.00
C PRO A 41 -1.95 13.36 -18.92
N GLU A 42 -1.00 13.56 -19.82
CA GLU A 42 -0.51 12.53 -20.76
C GLU A 42 0.10 11.34 -20.01
N VAL A 43 0.80 11.59 -18.89
CA VAL A 43 1.36 10.55 -18.04
C VAL A 43 0.24 9.72 -17.41
N ARG A 44 -0.78 10.37 -16.87
CA ARG A 44 -1.92 9.68 -16.24
C ARG A 44 -2.74 8.86 -17.26
N GLU A 45 -2.89 9.40 -18.48
CA GLU A 45 -3.55 8.66 -19.57
C GLU A 45 -2.75 7.45 -19.99
N ALA A 46 -1.44 7.59 -20.21
CA ALA A 46 -0.55 6.47 -20.54
C ALA A 46 -0.53 5.39 -19.44
N GLN A 47 -0.52 5.77 -18.16
CA GLN A 47 -0.64 4.82 -17.05
C GLN A 47 -1.95 4.05 -17.09
N ALA A 48 -3.07 4.72 -17.32
CA ALA A 48 -4.38 4.09 -17.41
C ALA A 48 -4.49 3.13 -18.60
N GLU A 49 -3.90 3.48 -19.74
CA GLU A 49 -3.85 2.61 -20.92
C GLU A 49 -3.02 1.34 -20.66
N MET A 50 -1.83 1.48 -20.06
CA MET A 50 -1.00 0.33 -19.68
C MET A 50 -1.71 -0.56 -18.65
N ALA A 51 -2.38 0.02 -17.66
CA ALA A 51 -3.12 -0.72 -16.65
C ALA A 51 -4.28 -1.50 -17.27
N ARG A 52 -5.08 -0.85 -18.11
CA ARG A 52 -6.19 -1.49 -18.84
C ARG A 52 -5.69 -2.62 -19.74
N ALA A 53 -4.60 -2.42 -20.47
CA ALA A 53 -4.00 -3.43 -21.34
C ALA A 53 -3.50 -4.66 -20.58
N ALA A 54 -3.17 -4.50 -19.29
CA ALA A 54 -2.74 -5.55 -18.38
C ALA A 54 -3.88 -6.23 -17.61
N GLY A 55 -5.15 -5.82 -17.79
CA GLY A 55 -6.31 -6.37 -17.07
C GLY A 55 -6.54 -5.74 -15.70
N ILE A 56 -5.88 -4.63 -15.37
CA ILE A 56 -6.19 -3.88 -14.15
C ILE A 56 -7.46 -3.07 -14.38
N GLU A 57 -8.44 -3.24 -13.49
CA GLU A 57 -9.78 -2.69 -13.64
C GLU A 57 -9.92 -1.27 -13.09
N GLY A 58 -8.98 -0.80 -12.24
CA GLY A 58 -9.02 0.55 -11.73
C GLY A 58 -7.88 0.91 -10.79
N PHE A 59 -7.75 2.20 -10.48
CA PHE A 59 -6.76 2.72 -9.55
C PHE A 59 -7.38 3.08 -8.19
N CYS A 60 -6.69 2.72 -7.10
CA CYS A 60 -6.95 3.26 -5.78
C CYS A 60 -5.99 4.42 -5.53
N TYR A 61 -6.51 5.65 -5.56
CA TYR A 61 -5.71 6.84 -5.26
C TYR A 61 -5.58 7.02 -3.75
N TRP A 62 -4.34 7.20 -3.27
CA TRP A 62 -4.12 7.62 -1.90
C TRP A 62 -4.62 9.05 -1.70
N HIS A 63 -5.54 9.22 -0.74
CA HIS A 63 -6.15 10.48 -0.35
C HIS A 63 -5.60 10.92 1.01
N TYR A 64 -4.99 12.10 1.06
CA TYR A 64 -4.33 12.63 2.25
C TYR A 64 -5.12 13.81 2.82
N TRP A 65 -6.14 13.50 3.59
CA TRP A 65 -6.92 14.46 4.36
C TRP A 65 -6.49 14.38 5.83
N PHE A 66 -5.94 15.48 6.38
CA PHE A 66 -5.42 15.55 7.75
C PHE A 66 -6.36 16.27 8.73
N GLY A 67 -7.39 16.93 8.25
CA GLY A 67 -8.25 17.83 8.99
C GLY A 67 -7.87 19.31 8.86
N ASN A 68 -8.76 20.19 9.36
CA ASN A 68 -8.63 21.66 9.22
C ASN A 68 -8.37 22.11 7.76
N GLY A 69 -8.97 21.44 6.77
CA GLY A 69 -8.77 21.71 5.36
C GLY A 69 -7.37 21.39 4.83
N LYS A 70 -6.51 20.73 5.62
CA LYS A 70 -5.15 20.39 5.19
C LYS A 70 -5.15 19.12 4.34
N LYS A 71 -4.72 19.27 3.10
CA LYS A 71 -4.54 18.21 2.11
C LYS A 71 -3.12 18.22 1.59
N LEU A 72 -2.64 17.06 1.15
CA LEU A 72 -1.35 16.92 0.47
C LEU A 72 -1.49 15.99 -0.72
N LEU A 73 -0.69 16.25 -1.78
CA LEU A 73 -0.62 15.43 -3.00
C LEU A 73 -1.96 15.27 -3.74
N GLU A 74 -2.91 16.17 -3.47
CA GLU A 74 -4.28 16.12 -3.98
C GLU A 74 -4.40 16.43 -5.48
N ARG A 75 -3.47 17.23 -6.03
CA ARG A 75 -3.56 17.79 -7.38
C ARG A 75 -3.76 16.72 -8.48
N PRO A 76 -2.99 15.63 -8.57
CA PRO A 76 -3.18 14.64 -9.63
C PRO A 76 -4.60 14.06 -9.64
N PHE A 77 -5.14 13.70 -8.48
CA PHE A 77 -6.49 13.17 -8.37
C PHE A 77 -7.55 14.23 -8.65
N GLN A 78 -7.40 15.45 -8.14
CA GLN A 78 -8.33 16.54 -8.42
C GLN A 78 -8.43 16.83 -9.93
N GLU A 79 -7.31 16.83 -10.64
CA GLU A 79 -7.30 17.01 -12.09
C GLU A 79 -7.98 15.84 -12.81
N VAL A 80 -7.81 14.60 -12.36
CA VAL A 80 -8.53 13.41 -12.89
C VAL A 80 -10.04 13.57 -12.72
N LEU A 81 -10.48 14.03 -11.54
CA LEU A 81 -11.90 14.22 -11.24
C LEU A 81 -12.50 15.34 -12.09
N LEU A 82 -11.84 16.50 -12.14
CA LEU A 82 -12.34 17.69 -12.83
C LEU A 82 -12.35 17.54 -14.37
N SER A 83 -11.32 16.91 -14.93
CA SER A 83 -11.18 16.76 -16.38
C SER A 83 -12.00 15.58 -16.94
N GLY A 84 -12.41 14.63 -16.11
CA GLY A 84 -12.97 13.37 -16.57
C GLY A 84 -11.95 12.44 -17.24
N LYS A 85 -10.64 12.75 -17.15
CA LYS A 85 -9.55 12.02 -17.80
C LYS A 85 -8.45 11.62 -16.80
N PRO A 86 -7.85 10.40 -16.95
CA PRO A 86 -8.24 9.33 -17.88
C PRO A 86 -9.64 8.79 -17.61
N ASP A 87 -10.33 8.30 -18.65
CA ASP A 87 -11.57 7.55 -18.49
C ASP A 87 -11.23 6.12 -18.04
N PHE A 88 -10.91 6.00 -16.76
CA PHE A 88 -10.50 4.76 -16.13
C PHE A 88 -11.08 4.69 -14.71
N PRO A 89 -11.59 3.51 -14.27
CA PRO A 89 -12.21 3.39 -12.96
C PRO A 89 -11.24 3.70 -11.82
N PHE A 90 -11.77 4.23 -10.72
CA PHE A 90 -10.97 4.55 -9.55
C PHE A 90 -11.77 4.46 -8.25
N CYS A 91 -11.04 4.32 -7.15
CA CYS A 91 -11.54 4.54 -5.80
C CYS A 91 -10.54 5.36 -4.99
N LEU A 92 -10.89 5.72 -3.75
CA LEU A 92 -10.04 6.44 -2.83
C LEU A 92 -9.62 5.57 -1.65
N GLY A 93 -8.37 5.73 -1.22
CA GLY A 93 -7.86 5.18 0.01
C GLY A 93 -7.40 6.28 0.96
N TRP A 94 -8.08 6.47 2.08
CA TRP A 94 -7.70 7.47 3.07
C TRP A 94 -6.48 7.04 3.86
N ALA A 95 -5.35 7.73 3.65
CA ALA A 95 -4.12 7.54 4.41
C ALA A 95 -4.22 8.27 5.78
N ASN A 96 -5.08 7.78 6.63
CA ASN A 96 -5.49 8.38 7.91
C ASN A 96 -4.42 8.20 9.01
N HIS A 97 -3.26 8.81 8.86
CA HIS A 97 -2.23 8.81 9.90
C HIS A 97 -1.38 10.08 9.85
N SER A 98 -0.88 10.49 11.01
CA SER A 98 0.04 11.62 11.10
C SER A 98 1.35 11.31 10.37
N TRP A 99 1.91 12.29 9.69
CA TRP A 99 3.23 12.18 9.08
C TRP A 99 4.33 12.62 10.04
N THR A 100 5.40 11.82 10.08
CA THR A 100 6.61 12.14 10.85
C THR A 100 7.83 12.14 9.95
N ASN A 101 8.90 12.83 10.36
CA ASN A 101 10.17 12.86 9.64
C ASN A 101 10.89 11.49 9.60
N LYS A 102 10.50 10.56 10.46
CA LYS A 102 11.15 9.25 10.64
C LYS A 102 11.12 8.34 9.41
N SER A 103 10.08 8.50 8.58
CA SER A 103 9.86 7.64 7.41
C SER A 103 10.75 7.98 6.21
N TRP A 104 11.37 9.16 6.20
CA TRP A 104 12.01 9.76 5.02
C TRP A 104 13.52 9.97 5.14
N GLU A 105 14.13 9.56 6.25
CA GLU A 105 15.54 9.83 6.47
C GLU A 105 16.45 8.71 6.00
N VAL A 106 17.30 9.04 5.04
CA VAL A 106 18.44 8.22 4.63
C VAL A 106 19.61 8.55 5.54
N GLY A 107 19.99 7.64 6.45
CA GLY A 107 21.17 7.83 7.30
C GLY A 107 21.17 6.99 8.58
N THR A 108 22.31 6.97 9.27
CA THR A 108 22.54 6.20 10.50
C THR A 108 22.30 7.00 11.78
N LYS A 109 22.10 8.32 11.70
CA LYS A 109 21.90 9.18 12.89
C LYS A 109 20.47 9.00 13.40
N LYS A 110 20.33 8.83 14.73
CA LYS A 110 19.03 8.94 15.39
C LYS A 110 18.57 10.40 15.30
N VAL A 111 17.56 10.64 14.46
CA VAL A 111 16.90 11.95 14.40
C VAL A 111 15.75 11.94 15.39
N LYS A 112 15.57 13.04 16.10
CA LYS A 112 14.43 13.23 17.00
C LYS A 112 13.15 13.19 16.15
N GLU A 113 12.23 12.33 16.51
CA GLU A 113 10.95 12.23 15.81
C GLU A 113 10.17 13.54 15.95
N ALA A 114 9.78 14.11 14.83
CA ALA A 114 8.96 15.30 14.75
C ALA A 114 7.75 15.04 13.87
N THR A 115 6.58 15.43 14.35
CA THR A 115 5.33 15.39 13.55
C THR A 115 5.39 16.49 12.50
N LEU A 116 5.26 16.11 11.23
CA LEU A 116 5.21 17.02 10.10
C LEU A 116 3.78 17.49 9.80
N MET A 117 2.84 16.56 9.86
CA MET A 117 1.41 16.78 9.69
C MET A 117 0.66 15.91 10.71
N GLU A 118 -0.19 16.53 11.49
CA GLU A 118 -1.02 15.84 12.48
C GLU A 118 -2.37 15.46 11.86
N MET A 119 -2.81 14.23 12.15
CA MET A 119 -4.15 13.74 11.79
C MET A 119 -5.14 14.15 12.88
N ILE A 120 -6.25 14.76 12.50
CA ILE A 120 -7.29 15.24 13.39
C ILE A 120 -8.57 14.44 13.18
N TYR A 121 -9.09 13.88 14.26
CA TYR A 121 -10.29 13.07 14.27
C TYR A 121 -11.36 13.74 15.14
N ASN A 122 -12.42 14.24 14.53
CA ASN A 122 -13.64 14.70 15.21
C ASN A 122 -14.80 14.77 14.20
N LYS A 123 -16.01 14.89 14.69
CA LYS A 123 -17.24 14.89 13.90
C LYS A 123 -17.27 16.01 12.83
N GLU A 124 -16.79 17.20 13.18
CA GLU A 124 -16.77 18.34 12.26
C GLU A 124 -15.83 18.05 11.06
N GLU A 125 -14.67 17.49 11.33
CA GLU A 125 -13.72 17.11 10.28
C GLU A 125 -14.21 15.93 9.42
N TYR A 126 -14.95 14.99 10.01
CA TYR A 126 -15.60 13.91 9.24
C TYR A 126 -16.64 14.46 8.26
N ILE A 127 -17.43 15.46 8.68
CA ILE A 127 -18.41 16.12 7.82
C ILE A 127 -17.71 16.85 6.66
N LYS A 128 -16.70 17.65 6.95
CA LYS A 128 -15.92 18.36 5.92
C LYS A 128 -15.26 17.38 4.92
N HIS A 129 -14.71 16.31 5.44
CA HIS A 129 -14.06 15.28 4.64
C HIS A 129 -15.05 14.58 3.71
N PHE A 130 -16.23 14.24 4.20
CA PHE A 130 -17.29 13.66 3.38
C PHE A 130 -17.64 14.54 2.17
N TYR A 131 -17.89 15.83 2.40
CA TYR A 131 -18.24 16.75 1.32
C TYR A 131 -17.07 17.01 0.36
N GLU A 132 -15.84 16.90 0.81
CA GLU A 132 -14.66 16.95 -0.06
C GLU A 132 -14.62 15.79 -1.06
N VAL A 133 -14.97 14.58 -0.61
CA VAL A 133 -14.91 13.37 -1.46
C VAL A 133 -16.23 13.04 -2.15
N LEU A 134 -17.34 13.65 -1.75
CA LEU A 134 -18.66 13.42 -2.33
C LEU A 134 -18.72 13.59 -3.86
N PRO A 135 -18.06 14.60 -4.49
CA PRO A 135 -18.02 14.68 -5.95
C PRO A 135 -17.38 13.46 -6.60
N ALA A 136 -16.37 12.87 -5.95
CA ALA A 136 -15.75 11.64 -6.45
C ALA A 136 -16.71 10.46 -6.35
N PHE A 137 -17.43 10.30 -5.24
CA PHE A 137 -18.42 9.23 -5.06
C PHE A 137 -19.57 9.27 -6.09
N LYS A 138 -19.86 10.45 -6.62
CA LYS A 138 -20.87 10.67 -7.66
C LYS A 138 -20.34 10.56 -9.10
N ASP A 139 -19.02 10.40 -9.27
CA ASP A 139 -18.41 10.20 -10.59
C ASP A 139 -18.75 8.79 -11.11
N LYS A 140 -19.17 8.69 -12.38
CA LYS A 140 -19.55 7.41 -13.02
C LYS A 140 -18.41 6.39 -13.09
N ARG A 141 -17.15 6.85 -12.99
CA ARG A 141 -15.94 6.00 -12.96
C ARG A 141 -15.62 5.47 -11.57
N TYR A 142 -16.30 5.95 -10.53
CA TYR A 142 -16.00 5.52 -9.18
C TYR A 142 -16.37 4.05 -8.97
N ILE A 143 -15.43 3.23 -8.51
CA ILE A 143 -15.63 1.79 -8.26
C ILE A 143 -16.67 1.61 -7.15
N GLN A 144 -17.65 0.76 -7.41
CA GLN A 144 -18.72 0.42 -6.49
C GLN A 144 -18.69 -1.07 -6.17
N VAL A 145 -19.11 -1.43 -4.97
CA VAL A 145 -19.38 -2.79 -4.50
C VAL A 145 -20.75 -2.78 -3.85
N ASP A 146 -21.61 -3.72 -4.17
CA ASP A 146 -23.02 -3.76 -3.74
C ASP A 146 -23.80 -2.46 -4.07
N GLY A 147 -23.36 -1.76 -5.11
CA GLY A 147 -23.90 -0.47 -5.53
C GLY A 147 -23.56 0.69 -4.58
N LYS A 148 -22.52 0.56 -3.77
CA LYS A 148 -21.97 1.58 -2.87
C LYS A 148 -20.55 1.96 -3.28
N PRO A 149 -20.16 3.25 -3.29
CA PRO A 149 -18.78 3.66 -3.53
C PRO A 149 -17.80 2.97 -2.58
N LEU A 150 -16.73 2.40 -3.13
CA LEU A 150 -15.67 1.70 -2.38
C LEU A 150 -14.70 2.70 -1.74
N PHE A 151 -14.58 2.71 -0.41
CA PHE A 151 -13.68 3.61 0.30
C PHE A 151 -12.76 2.86 1.26
N LEU A 152 -11.44 2.93 1.01
CA LEU A 152 -10.45 2.28 1.85
C LEU A 152 -10.00 3.19 2.99
N VAL A 153 -9.78 2.60 4.17
CA VAL A 153 -9.20 3.28 5.33
C VAL A 153 -7.91 2.57 5.74
N PHE A 154 -6.78 3.29 5.69
CA PHE A 154 -5.46 2.70 5.88
C PHE A 154 -5.22 2.16 7.29
N ARG A 155 -5.68 2.90 8.32
CA ARG A 155 -5.57 2.51 9.72
C ARG A 155 -6.94 2.49 10.39
N PRO A 156 -7.75 1.46 10.10
CA PRO A 156 -9.16 1.45 10.46
C PRO A 156 -9.42 1.51 11.96
N LEU A 157 -8.54 0.90 12.78
CA LEU A 157 -8.67 0.85 14.23
C LEU A 157 -7.93 1.98 14.97
N GLU A 158 -7.28 2.90 14.25
CA GLU A 158 -6.67 4.11 14.85
C GLU A 158 -7.65 5.30 14.89
N ILE A 159 -8.79 5.20 14.21
CA ILE A 159 -9.90 6.15 14.37
C ILE A 159 -10.47 5.95 15.78
N PRO A 160 -10.59 7.00 16.62
CA PRO A 160 -10.99 6.86 18.01
C PRO A 160 -12.34 6.16 18.24
N ASN A 161 -13.31 6.43 17.37
CA ASN A 161 -14.61 5.74 17.35
C ASN A 161 -14.99 5.43 15.89
N PRO A 162 -14.45 4.33 15.30
CA PRO A 162 -14.66 4.06 13.90
C PRO A 162 -16.14 3.81 13.54
N ARG A 163 -16.92 3.24 14.45
CA ARG A 163 -18.36 3.01 14.23
C ARG A 163 -19.13 4.32 14.06
N GLU A 164 -18.89 5.30 14.92
CA GLU A 164 -19.50 6.63 14.82
C GLU A 164 -19.16 7.34 13.50
N PHE A 165 -17.89 7.24 13.08
CA PHE A 165 -17.44 7.76 11.79
C PHE A 165 -18.20 7.10 10.62
N ILE A 166 -18.30 5.77 10.62
CA ILE A 166 -18.97 4.99 9.58
C ILE A 166 -20.47 5.31 9.56
N GLU A 167 -21.16 5.28 10.71
CA GLU A 167 -22.58 5.58 10.81
C GLU A 167 -22.91 7.00 10.33
N LEU A 168 -22.07 7.98 10.68
CA LEU A 168 -22.22 9.36 10.20
C LEU A 168 -22.11 9.42 8.66
N TRP A 169 -21.13 8.79 8.07
CA TRP A 169 -20.94 8.81 6.63
C TRP A 169 -22.01 8.00 5.88
N GLN A 170 -22.54 6.93 6.47
CA GLN A 170 -23.68 6.20 5.91
C GLN A 170 -24.93 7.08 5.84
N ALA A 171 -25.26 7.79 6.93
CA ALA A 171 -26.38 8.72 6.94
C ALA A 171 -26.21 9.84 5.92
N MET A 172 -25.02 10.48 5.89
CA MET A 172 -24.73 11.54 4.93
C MET A 172 -24.76 11.04 3.46
N ALA A 173 -24.32 9.82 3.20
CA ALA A 173 -24.40 9.21 1.88
C ALA A 173 -25.86 9.07 1.41
N GLN A 174 -26.74 8.56 2.27
CA GLN A 174 -28.17 8.43 1.99
C GLN A 174 -28.83 9.79 1.76
N GLU A 175 -28.55 10.79 2.59
CA GLU A 175 -29.05 12.17 2.43
C GLU A 175 -28.60 12.79 1.09
N ASN A 176 -27.48 12.36 0.54
CA ASN A 176 -26.93 12.83 -0.73
C ASN A 176 -27.25 11.94 -1.93
N GLY A 177 -28.19 10.97 -1.77
CA GLY A 177 -28.70 10.12 -2.85
C GLY A 177 -27.83 8.92 -3.21
N LEU A 178 -26.88 8.52 -2.33
CA LEU A 178 -26.12 7.29 -2.45
C LEU A 178 -26.79 6.18 -1.63
N LYS A 179 -26.60 4.90 -2.02
CA LYS A 179 -27.09 3.76 -1.21
C LYS A 179 -26.35 3.61 0.14
N GLY A 180 -25.22 4.24 0.28
CA GLY A 180 -24.27 4.16 1.39
C GLY A 180 -22.85 4.20 0.87
N ILE A 181 -21.86 3.88 1.71
CA ILE A 181 -20.44 3.73 1.35
C ILE A 181 -20.03 2.30 1.69
N TYR A 182 -19.25 1.65 0.82
CA TYR A 182 -18.64 0.36 1.09
C TYR A 182 -17.26 0.57 1.71
N PHE A 183 -17.17 0.41 3.02
CA PHE A 183 -15.94 0.67 3.76
C PHE A 183 -15.03 -0.54 3.82
N VAL A 184 -13.77 -0.38 3.39
CA VAL A 184 -12.73 -1.42 3.48
C VAL A 184 -11.64 -0.98 4.45
N GLY A 185 -11.46 -1.70 5.55
CA GLY A 185 -10.38 -1.47 6.49
C GLY A 185 -9.10 -2.21 6.08
N ILE A 186 -7.96 -1.54 5.99
CA ILE A 186 -6.68 -2.18 5.67
C ILE A 186 -6.08 -2.84 6.91
N ALA A 187 -5.77 -4.12 6.82
CA ALA A 187 -5.10 -4.88 7.87
C ALA A 187 -3.59 -4.62 7.86
N TYR A 188 -3.17 -3.52 8.50
CA TYR A 188 -1.80 -3.03 8.47
C TYR A 188 -0.87 -3.73 9.46
N ASN A 189 -1.28 -3.91 10.71
CA ASN A 189 -0.47 -4.50 11.77
C ASN A 189 -1.14 -5.74 12.36
N MET A 190 -0.84 -6.90 11.80
CA MET A 190 -1.40 -8.18 12.25
C MET A 190 -0.57 -8.88 13.33
N LEU A 191 0.57 -8.32 13.71
CA LEU A 191 1.46 -8.90 14.72
C LEU A 191 1.55 -8.00 15.96
N PRO A 192 1.74 -8.60 17.16
CA PRO A 192 2.10 -7.84 18.35
C PRO A 192 3.40 -7.08 18.10
N GLN A 193 3.52 -5.88 18.67
CA GLN A 193 4.72 -5.04 18.54
C GLN A 193 5.97 -5.64 19.21
N ASP A 194 5.85 -6.78 19.90
CA ASP A 194 6.93 -7.44 20.62
C ASP A 194 7.84 -8.27 19.72
N TRP A 195 8.67 -7.58 18.97
CA TRP A 195 9.80 -8.17 18.24
C TRP A 195 10.94 -8.56 19.19
N THR A 196 10.63 -9.30 20.26
CA THR A 196 11.68 -9.78 21.17
C THR A 196 12.47 -10.89 20.49
N LEU A 197 13.75 -10.98 20.81
CA LEU A 197 14.66 -12.01 20.32
C LEU A 197 14.06 -13.42 20.61
N LYS A 198 13.43 -13.59 21.78
CA LYS A 198 12.73 -14.82 22.19
C LYS A 198 11.62 -15.19 21.20
N ASN A 199 10.79 -14.22 20.81
CA ASN A 199 9.67 -14.46 19.90
C ASN A 199 10.14 -14.76 18.47
N ILE A 200 11.24 -14.11 18.03
CA ILE A 200 11.87 -14.39 16.73
C ILE A 200 12.47 -15.81 16.70
N ILE A 201 13.11 -16.25 17.79
CA ILE A 201 13.72 -17.58 17.91
C ILE A 201 12.66 -18.67 17.90
N LEU A 202 11.63 -18.51 18.72
CA LEU A 202 10.64 -19.56 18.95
C LEU A 202 9.57 -19.61 17.85
N LYS A 203 9.50 -18.58 16.98
CA LYS A 203 8.39 -18.37 16.01
C LYS A 203 7.01 -18.58 16.64
N ASN A 204 6.89 -18.22 17.91
CA ASN A 204 5.80 -18.61 18.80
C ASN A 204 4.68 -17.55 18.87
N ILE A 205 4.68 -16.62 17.92
CA ILE A 205 3.58 -15.66 17.80
C ILE A 205 2.48 -16.34 17.00
N ALA A 206 1.39 -16.67 17.69
CA ALA A 206 0.18 -17.15 17.04
C ALA A 206 -0.26 -16.14 15.97
N ASP A 207 -0.63 -16.63 14.80
CA ASP A 207 -1.21 -15.80 13.75
C ASP A 207 -2.51 -15.18 14.28
N LYS A 208 -2.55 -13.85 14.33
CA LYS A 208 -3.69 -13.09 14.82
C LYS A 208 -4.50 -12.46 13.68
N SER A 209 -4.28 -12.87 12.44
CA SER A 209 -4.96 -12.30 11.27
C SER A 209 -6.48 -12.39 11.43
N ALA A 210 -7.01 -13.56 11.79
CA ALA A 210 -8.44 -13.76 12.03
C ALA A 210 -9.01 -12.81 13.10
N LEU A 211 -8.27 -12.58 14.18
CA LEU A 211 -8.70 -11.67 15.26
C LEU A 211 -8.72 -10.22 14.79
N TYR A 212 -7.70 -9.82 14.02
CA TYR A 212 -7.63 -8.48 13.47
C TYR A 212 -8.74 -8.24 12.44
N TYR A 213 -8.98 -9.19 11.53
CA TYR A 213 -10.06 -9.09 10.54
C TYR A 213 -11.42 -8.94 11.24
N LYS A 214 -11.70 -9.79 12.23
CA LYS A 214 -12.93 -9.67 13.05
C LYS A 214 -13.02 -8.33 13.77
N ALA A 215 -11.91 -7.80 14.30
CA ALA A 215 -11.92 -6.50 14.97
C ALA A 215 -12.29 -5.36 14.01
N VAL A 216 -11.77 -5.37 12.78
CA VAL A 216 -12.12 -4.41 11.74
C VAL A 216 -13.60 -4.52 11.36
N LEU A 217 -14.09 -5.72 11.08
CA LEU A 217 -15.49 -5.96 10.74
C LEU A 217 -16.43 -5.56 11.89
N ASN A 218 -16.08 -5.90 13.12
CA ASN A 218 -16.86 -5.51 14.31
C ASN A 218 -16.86 -4.00 14.56
N ALA A 219 -15.89 -3.27 14.04
CA ALA A 219 -15.85 -1.82 14.08
C ALA A 219 -16.80 -1.16 13.07
N GLY A 220 -17.46 -1.94 12.20
CA GLY A 220 -18.48 -1.49 11.26
C GLY A 220 -18.03 -1.44 9.79
N TYR A 221 -16.80 -1.86 9.48
CA TYR A 221 -16.34 -1.96 8.09
C TYR A 221 -17.03 -3.13 7.38
N ASP A 222 -17.36 -2.95 6.08
CA ASP A 222 -17.99 -3.99 5.25
C ASP A 222 -16.97 -5.09 4.90
N ALA A 223 -15.70 -4.73 4.68
CA ALA A 223 -14.65 -5.66 4.31
C ALA A 223 -13.27 -5.28 4.86
N VAL A 224 -12.32 -6.22 4.68
CA VAL A 224 -10.91 -6.07 5.06
C VAL A 224 -10.01 -6.24 3.85
N ASN A 225 -9.12 -5.30 3.58
CA ASN A 225 -8.01 -5.54 2.67
C ASN A 225 -6.84 -6.16 3.45
N SER A 226 -6.55 -7.42 3.20
CA SER A 226 -5.48 -8.13 3.90
C SER A 226 -4.10 -7.80 3.32
N ARG A 227 -3.15 -7.43 4.20
CA ARG A 227 -1.75 -7.13 3.85
C ARG A 227 -0.82 -8.03 4.64
N GLY A 228 -0.67 -9.28 4.21
CA GLY A 228 0.10 -10.30 4.92
C GLY A 228 1.62 -10.11 4.97
N TYR A 229 2.19 -9.06 4.35
CA TYR A 229 3.64 -8.92 4.22
C TYR A 229 4.39 -8.76 5.55
N HIS A 230 3.81 -8.12 6.57
CA HIS A 230 4.42 -8.04 7.90
C HIS A 230 4.52 -9.40 8.57
N ARG A 231 3.47 -10.22 8.43
CA ARG A 231 3.46 -11.62 8.89
C ARG A 231 4.51 -12.44 8.15
N ALA A 232 4.50 -12.36 6.81
CA ALA A 232 5.47 -13.06 5.98
C ALA A 232 6.91 -12.68 6.33
N ASP A 233 7.17 -11.39 6.54
CA ASP A 233 8.46 -10.88 6.95
C ASP A 233 8.92 -11.43 8.31
N TYR A 234 7.99 -11.56 9.25
CA TYR A 234 8.27 -12.16 10.56
C TYR A 234 8.69 -13.63 10.43
N TYR A 235 7.91 -14.45 9.71
CA TYR A 235 8.20 -15.87 9.55
C TYR A 235 9.46 -16.13 8.69
N CYS A 236 9.78 -15.24 7.76
CA CYS A 236 10.97 -15.33 6.92
C CYS A 236 12.25 -14.89 7.63
N ARG A 237 12.19 -14.24 8.79
CA ARG A 237 13.40 -13.83 9.51
C ARG A 237 14.22 -15.01 9.97
N SER A 238 15.48 -15.01 9.57
CA SER A 238 16.46 -16.00 10.03
C SER A 238 17.15 -15.52 11.30
N LEU A 239 17.28 -16.42 12.29
CA LEU A 239 18.07 -16.16 13.50
C LEU A 239 19.52 -15.80 13.15
N LYS A 240 20.10 -16.48 12.14
CA LYS A 240 21.46 -16.20 11.65
C LYS A 240 21.57 -14.75 11.16
N GLU A 241 20.58 -14.26 10.41
CA GLU A 241 20.53 -12.86 9.95
C GLU A 241 20.48 -11.88 11.13
N VAL A 242 19.62 -12.13 12.10
CA VAL A 242 19.48 -11.25 13.29
C VAL A 242 20.76 -11.19 14.08
N LEU A 243 21.41 -12.33 14.35
CA LEU A 243 22.68 -12.41 15.06
C LEU A 243 23.80 -11.72 14.27
N TRP A 244 23.92 -12.00 12.98
CA TRP A 244 24.93 -11.38 12.12
C TRP A 244 24.77 -9.86 12.08
N ARG A 245 23.55 -9.34 11.90
CA ARG A 245 23.31 -7.90 11.95
C ARG A 245 23.66 -7.28 13.29
N SER A 246 23.38 -7.97 14.40
CA SER A 246 23.75 -7.52 15.76
C SER A 246 25.27 -7.48 15.95
N ILE A 247 25.98 -8.48 15.44
CA ILE A 247 27.46 -8.51 15.46
C ILE A 247 28.03 -7.37 14.62
N CYS A 248 27.57 -7.21 13.38
CA CYS A 248 28.03 -6.14 12.49
C CYS A 248 27.80 -4.75 13.12
N MET A 249 26.64 -4.53 13.73
CA MET A 249 26.32 -3.25 14.37
C MET A 249 27.21 -2.98 15.59
N ARG A 250 27.52 -4.00 16.41
CA ARG A 250 28.34 -3.85 17.61
C ARG A 250 29.82 -3.65 17.30
N LEU A 251 30.38 -4.50 16.40
CA LEU A 251 31.81 -4.52 16.12
C LEU A 251 32.21 -3.53 15.03
N PHE A 252 31.42 -3.40 13.98
CA PHE A 252 31.79 -2.60 12.80
C PHE A 252 30.99 -1.31 12.66
N LYS A 253 30.05 -1.02 13.58
CA LYS A 253 29.12 0.13 13.50
C LYS A 253 28.39 0.22 12.15
N TYR A 254 28.19 -0.91 11.51
CA TYR A 254 27.55 -1.08 10.22
C TYR A 254 26.35 -2.00 10.37
N THR A 255 25.23 -1.65 9.69
CA THR A 255 24.03 -2.49 9.68
C THR A 255 23.85 -3.06 8.28
N PRO A 256 24.06 -4.36 8.05
CA PRO A 256 23.74 -4.99 6.77
C PRO A 256 22.27 -4.86 6.43
N VAL A 257 21.95 -4.70 5.14
CA VAL A 257 20.54 -4.67 4.65
C VAL A 257 19.86 -5.99 4.99
N SER A 258 18.67 -5.91 5.54
CA SER A 258 17.84 -7.09 5.81
C SER A 258 17.23 -7.61 4.53
N ARG A 259 17.37 -8.91 4.25
CA ARG A 259 16.96 -9.54 3.00
C ARG A 259 16.10 -10.78 3.24
N CYS A 260 15.15 -11.02 2.36
CA CYS A 260 14.44 -12.28 2.26
C CYS A 260 14.15 -12.56 0.77
N GLU A 261 14.14 -13.83 0.38
CA GLU A 261 13.69 -14.18 -0.96
C GLU A 261 12.17 -14.01 -1.09
N GLN A 262 11.73 -13.38 -2.18
CA GLN A 262 10.30 -13.17 -2.47
C GLN A 262 9.51 -14.48 -2.44
N LYS A 263 10.08 -15.56 -2.98
CA LYS A 263 9.46 -16.88 -2.95
C LYS A 263 9.17 -17.38 -1.53
N ASN A 264 10.03 -17.05 -0.56
CA ASN A 264 9.79 -17.39 0.85
C ASN A 264 8.75 -16.48 1.50
N ILE A 265 8.70 -15.20 1.11
CA ILE A 265 7.65 -14.27 1.51
C ILE A 265 6.28 -14.79 1.02
N ASN A 266 6.17 -15.19 -0.24
CA ASN A 266 4.93 -15.68 -0.83
C ASN A 266 4.30 -16.85 -0.04
N LYS A 267 5.11 -17.72 0.59
CA LYS A 267 4.62 -18.84 1.43
C LYS A 267 3.77 -18.40 2.64
N TYR A 268 3.98 -17.16 3.09
CA TYR A 268 3.33 -16.65 4.31
C TYR A 268 2.49 -15.40 4.06
N LEU A 269 2.30 -14.99 2.79
CA LEU A 269 1.50 -13.81 2.46
C LEU A 269 0.02 -14.02 2.76
N TYR A 270 -0.47 -15.23 2.57
CA TYR A 270 -1.90 -15.53 2.66
C TYR A 270 -2.19 -16.51 3.79
N VAL A 271 -3.40 -16.44 4.33
CA VAL A 271 -3.97 -17.35 5.33
C VAL A 271 -5.33 -17.85 4.84
N LYS A 272 -5.84 -18.90 5.50
CA LYS A 272 -7.15 -19.45 5.18
C LYS A 272 -8.30 -18.45 5.29
N GLU A 273 -8.16 -17.46 6.18
CA GLU A 273 -9.11 -16.38 6.39
C GLU A 273 -9.21 -15.42 5.20
N ASP A 274 -8.21 -15.40 4.31
CA ASP A 274 -8.27 -14.61 3.08
C ASP A 274 -9.31 -15.14 2.08
N ARG A 275 -9.85 -16.36 2.33
CA ARG A 275 -11.01 -16.93 1.61
C ARG A 275 -12.37 -16.40 2.13
N TRP A 276 -12.41 -15.70 3.26
CA TRP A 276 -13.68 -15.12 3.72
C TRP A 276 -14.22 -14.14 2.67
N GLU A 277 -15.55 -14.14 2.50
CA GLU A 277 -16.24 -13.34 1.49
C GLU A 277 -15.82 -11.88 1.48
N ASN A 278 -15.74 -11.30 2.66
CA ASN A 278 -15.40 -9.89 2.90
C ASN A 278 -13.91 -9.65 3.23
N VAL A 279 -13.00 -10.48 2.71
CA VAL A 279 -11.55 -10.26 2.83
C VAL A 279 -10.91 -10.19 1.45
N PHE A 280 -10.34 -9.06 1.11
CA PHE A 280 -9.72 -8.78 -0.18
C PHE A 280 -8.21 -8.88 -0.06
N PRO A 281 -7.57 -9.91 -0.65
CA PRO A 281 -6.12 -10.11 -0.54
C PRO A 281 -5.33 -9.02 -1.27
N THR A 282 -4.05 -8.88 -0.90
CA THR A 282 -3.12 -7.96 -1.57
C THR A 282 -2.06 -8.73 -2.33
N LEU A 283 -1.87 -8.38 -3.60
CA LEU A 283 -0.71 -8.77 -4.42
C LEU A 283 0.49 -7.88 -4.10
N LEU A 284 1.67 -8.48 -3.93
CA LEU A 284 2.91 -7.77 -3.64
C LEU A 284 4.00 -8.24 -4.62
N PRO A 285 4.17 -7.60 -5.78
CA PRO A 285 5.06 -8.06 -6.83
C PRO A 285 6.55 -8.01 -6.45
N ASN A 286 6.93 -6.99 -5.69
CA ASN A 286 8.31 -6.75 -5.25
C ASN A 286 8.33 -5.83 -4.03
N TRP A 287 9.50 -5.72 -3.37
CA TRP A 287 9.69 -4.83 -2.21
C TRP A 287 11.16 -4.48 -2.01
N ASP A 288 11.49 -3.20 -2.13
CA ASP A 288 12.84 -2.72 -1.90
C ASP A 288 12.87 -1.24 -1.48
N ARG A 289 12.81 -0.98 -0.19
CA ARG A 289 12.80 0.39 0.34
C ARG A 289 14.18 1.04 0.43
N THR A 290 15.22 0.47 -0.19
CA THR A 290 16.59 1.01 -0.05
C THR A 290 16.76 2.40 -0.63
N ALA A 291 16.01 2.77 -1.66
CA ALA A 291 15.98 4.14 -2.19
C ALA A 291 15.52 5.16 -1.13
N ARG A 292 14.51 4.82 -0.31
CA ARG A 292 13.95 5.69 0.73
C ARG A 292 14.68 5.57 2.06
N SER A 293 15.15 4.38 2.46
CA SER A 293 15.60 4.08 3.84
C SER A 293 17.03 3.54 3.93
N GLY A 294 17.75 3.43 2.82
CA GLY A 294 19.13 2.92 2.77
C GLY A 294 19.26 1.53 3.40
N ALA A 295 20.35 1.31 4.16
CA ALA A 295 20.63 0.04 4.82
C ALA A 295 19.63 -0.38 5.91
N ARG A 296 18.74 0.51 6.34
CA ARG A 296 17.67 0.19 7.29
C ARG A 296 16.48 -0.52 6.63
N ALA A 297 16.44 -0.51 5.32
CA ALA A 297 15.38 -1.15 4.56
C ALA A 297 15.36 -2.68 4.69
N ARG A 298 14.21 -3.25 4.40
CA ARG A 298 14.02 -4.65 4.06
C ARG A 298 13.94 -4.78 2.56
N VAL A 299 14.61 -5.79 1.99
CA VAL A 299 14.59 -6.08 0.55
C VAL A 299 14.12 -7.50 0.32
N TYR A 300 13.14 -7.65 -0.57
CA TYR A 300 12.72 -8.96 -1.08
C TYR A 300 13.51 -9.25 -2.36
N THR A 301 14.45 -10.18 -2.25
CA THR A 301 15.31 -10.57 -3.38
C THR A 301 14.62 -11.62 -4.25
N GLY A 302 15.02 -11.72 -5.52
CA GLY A 302 14.44 -12.70 -6.44
C GLY A 302 12.98 -12.40 -6.82
N SER A 303 12.55 -11.15 -6.69
CA SER A 303 11.26 -10.68 -7.22
C SER A 303 11.35 -10.64 -8.75
N THR A 304 10.73 -11.61 -9.41
CA THR A 304 10.67 -11.73 -10.87
C THR A 304 9.23 -11.90 -11.33
N PRO A 305 8.92 -11.67 -12.62
CA PRO A 305 7.60 -11.93 -13.17
C PRO A 305 7.08 -13.36 -12.91
N GLU A 306 7.97 -14.38 -12.97
CA GLU A 306 7.62 -15.78 -12.73
C GLU A 306 7.18 -16.00 -11.28
N VAL A 307 7.92 -15.46 -10.30
CA VAL A 307 7.57 -15.53 -8.86
C VAL A 307 6.29 -14.77 -8.58
N PHE A 308 6.03 -13.67 -9.27
CA PHE A 308 4.78 -12.94 -9.20
C PHE A 308 3.62 -13.73 -9.82
N SER A 309 3.85 -14.46 -10.91
CA SER A 309 2.85 -15.36 -11.49
C SER A 309 2.37 -16.44 -10.52
N GLU A 310 3.29 -17.03 -9.74
CA GLU A 310 2.92 -18.00 -8.68
C GLU A 310 2.04 -17.35 -7.61
N GLN A 311 2.33 -16.13 -7.23
CA GLN A 311 1.54 -15.37 -6.26
C GLN A 311 0.15 -15.04 -6.78
N LEU A 312 0.05 -14.55 -8.03
CA LEU A 312 -1.22 -14.21 -8.66
C LEU A 312 -2.15 -15.43 -8.78
N LYS A 313 -1.62 -16.59 -9.17
CA LYS A 313 -2.38 -17.86 -9.19
C LYS A 313 -2.94 -18.22 -7.82
N SER A 314 -2.15 -18.01 -6.76
CA SER A 314 -2.61 -18.23 -5.39
C SER A 314 -3.76 -17.29 -5.00
N VAL A 315 -3.72 -16.04 -5.45
CA VAL A 315 -4.81 -15.08 -5.20
C VAL A 315 -6.06 -15.44 -5.98
N VAL A 316 -5.93 -15.82 -7.25
CA VAL A 316 -7.07 -16.29 -8.07
C VAL A 316 -7.76 -17.49 -7.39
N ASP A 317 -6.99 -18.45 -6.87
CA ASP A 317 -7.52 -19.58 -6.10
C ASP A 317 -8.24 -19.13 -4.80
N LEU A 318 -7.70 -18.14 -4.09
CA LEU A 318 -8.35 -17.58 -2.89
C LEU A 318 -9.69 -16.91 -3.19
N LEU A 319 -9.84 -16.37 -4.39
CA LEU A 319 -11.05 -15.64 -4.81
C LEU A 319 -12.09 -16.54 -5.49
N SER A 320 -11.73 -17.77 -5.86
CA SER A 320 -12.56 -18.64 -6.74
C SER A 320 -13.97 -18.89 -6.22
N ASP A 321 -14.11 -19.06 -4.90
CA ASP A 321 -15.37 -19.43 -4.25
C ASP A 321 -16.22 -18.23 -3.82
N LYS A 322 -15.74 -16.99 -4.04
CA LYS A 322 -16.45 -15.77 -3.67
C LYS A 322 -17.48 -15.37 -4.71
N GLU A 323 -18.46 -14.58 -4.31
CA GLU A 323 -19.38 -13.91 -5.24
C GLU A 323 -18.60 -12.97 -6.18
N ASP A 324 -19.08 -12.79 -7.41
CA ASP A 324 -18.34 -12.08 -8.46
C ASP A 324 -18.01 -10.62 -8.06
N GLU A 325 -18.93 -9.90 -7.42
CA GLU A 325 -18.69 -8.54 -6.91
C GLU A 325 -17.64 -8.48 -5.79
N HIS A 326 -17.36 -9.60 -5.12
CA HIS A 326 -16.38 -9.69 -4.02
C HIS A 326 -15.06 -10.36 -4.45
N LYS A 327 -14.90 -10.73 -5.71
CA LYS A 327 -13.65 -11.22 -6.29
C LYS A 327 -12.65 -10.08 -6.48
N ILE A 328 -12.36 -9.35 -5.41
CA ILE A 328 -11.50 -8.17 -5.41
C ILE A 328 -10.13 -8.49 -4.86
N THR A 329 -9.09 -8.04 -5.53
CA THR A 329 -7.71 -8.01 -5.02
C THR A 329 -7.08 -6.64 -5.22
N PHE A 330 -6.24 -6.23 -4.30
CA PHE A 330 -5.48 -4.98 -4.42
C PHE A 330 -4.04 -5.28 -4.81
N LEU A 331 -3.55 -4.58 -5.81
CA LEU A 331 -2.13 -4.63 -6.19
C LEU A 331 -1.38 -3.52 -5.45
N MET A 332 -0.41 -3.90 -4.65
CA MET A 332 0.46 -2.96 -3.93
C MET A 332 1.86 -3.00 -4.52
N SER A 333 2.18 -2.07 -5.44
CA SER A 333 1.38 -0.97 -5.97
C SER A 333 1.57 -0.85 -7.49
N TRP A 334 0.90 0.13 -8.10
CA TRP A 334 1.17 0.49 -9.49
C TRP A 334 2.57 1.08 -9.64
N ASN A 335 2.91 2.13 -8.86
CA ASN A 335 4.05 3.00 -9.09
C ASN A 335 4.80 3.47 -7.82
N GLU A 336 4.88 2.68 -6.77
CA GLU A 336 5.63 3.05 -5.56
C GLU A 336 7.14 2.75 -5.72
N TRP A 337 7.79 3.54 -6.55
CA TRP A 337 9.18 3.36 -6.97
C TRP A 337 10.18 3.47 -5.81
N ALA A 338 9.97 4.39 -4.87
CA ALA A 338 10.91 4.61 -3.76
C ALA A 338 10.86 3.51 -2.69
N GLU A 339 9.76 2.77 -2.61
CA GLU A 339 9.66 1.54 -1.82
C GLU A 339 9.93 0.28 -2.64
N GLY A 340 10.17 0.44 -3.95
CA GLY A 340 10.44 -0.65 -4.87
C GLY A 340 9.31 -1.67 -4.90
N ASN A 341 8.06 -1.22 -4.80
CA ASN A 341 6.88 -2.03 -5.01
C ASN A 341 6.02 -1.41 -6.13
N TYR A 342 6.31 -1.78 -7.33
CA TYR A 342 5.66 -1.28 -8.55
C TYR A 342 5.53 -2.40 -9.59
N VAL A 343 4.64 -2.19 -10.53
CA VAL A 343 4.48 -3.05 -11.73
C VAL A 343 4.67 -2.30 -13.04
N GLU A 344 4.79 -0.96 -12.99
CA GLU A 344 5.19 -0.19 -14.16
C GLU A 344 6.46 -0.74 -14.80
N PRO A 345 6.59 -0.69 -16.14
CA PRO A 345 7.76 -1.21 -16.84
C PRO A 345 9.07 -0.58 -16.36
N ASP A 346 10.06 -1.40 -16.08
CA ASP A 346 11.42 -0.98 -15.72
C ASP A 346 12.45 -1.51 -16.73
N LEU A 347 13.66 -0.94 -16.69
CA LEU A 347 14.73 -1.36 -17.63
C LEU A 347 15.20 -2.80 -17.44
N LYS A 348 14.87 -3.46 -16.32
CA LYS A 348 15.29 -4.82 -16.04
C LYS A 348 14.31 -5.87 -16.56
N TYR A 349 13.03 -5.65 -16.33
CA TYR A 349 11.99 -6.63 -16.62
C TYR A 349 11.03 -6.19 -17.73
N GLY A 350 11.19 -4.94 -18.24
CA GLY A 350 10.27 -4.38 -19.22
C GLY A 350 8.82 -4.51 -18.74
N HIS A 351 7.95 -5.00 -19.58
CA HIS A 351 6.53 -5.25 -19.28
C HIS A 351 6.26 -6.57 -18.53
N GLY A 352 7.28 -7.32 -18.11
CA GLY A 352 7.11 -8.68 -17.60
C GLY A 352 6.08 -8.84 -16.48
N PHE A 353 5.95 -7.89 -15.54
CA PHE A 353 4.93 -7.94 -14.50
C PHE A 353 3.52 -7.70 -15.06
N LEU A 354 3.36 -6.78 -16.02
CA LEU A 354 2.09 -6.51 -16.69
C LEU A 354 1.65 -7.68 -17.57
N ASP A 355 2.61 -8.34 -18.26
CA ASP A 355 2.35 -9.52 -19.07
C ASP A 355 1.84 -10.70 -18.24
N VAL A 356 2.30 -10.82 -16.99
CA VAL A 356 1.78 -11.83 -16.05
C VAL A 356 0.33 -11.56 -15.70
N LEU A 357 -0.03 -10.31 -15.38
CA LEU A 357 -1.42 -9.91 -15.10
C LEU A 357 -2.29 -10.23 -16.30
N LYS A 358 -1.94 -9.74 -17.48
CA LYS A 358 -2.67 -9.94 -18.73
C LYS A 358 -2.96 -11.41 -19.09
N LYS A 359 -2.11 -12.34 -18.67
CA LYS A 359 -2.26 -13.77 -18.98
C LYS A 359 -3.14 -14.52 -18.00
N ILE A 360 -3.36 -14.01 -16.81
CA ILE A 360 -3.99 -14.74 -15.71
C ILE A 360 -5.34 -14.11 -15.34
N VAL A 361 -5.45 -12.79 -15.47
CA VAL A 361 -6.71 -12.03 -15.33
C VAL A 361 -7.35 -11.85 -16.69
#